data_31f61d17bb55c732db8a0f0af95572ca
#
_entry.id   31f61d17bb55c732db8a0f0af95572ca
#
_cell.length_a   1.000
_cell.length_b   1.000
_cell.length_c   1.000
_cell.angle_alpha   90.00
_cell.angle_beta   90.00
_cell.angle_gamma   90.00
#
_symmetry.space_group_name_H-M   'P 1'
#
loop_
_entity.id
_entity.type
_entity.pdbx_description
1 polymer ?
#
loop_
_entity_poly.entity_id
_entity_poly.type
_entity_poly.pdbx_seq_one_letter_code
_entity_poly.pdbx_strand_id
1 'polypeptide(L)'
;MKQALLRLAALAALVLTLALPAAAQQPEITRQITLRQLRQKLAHSGYYTYCKELTPLEIPVWQDRTLEQYMNKTLVDDSVKAMNLVLENDRSGIRVAWNVYPEQEIAAKPVLEDVQLYYFPSNQMDGRYALVVPGNASTITSEMEEGGSAAAQLHELGYTVFVLRYRSFLNAGDNAPLEDLGRAVQFLTEHAEQFRIRPENYALVAFSSGGQLAGLFANQELGWGRFNVPKPGALLMAYPVANFSVLKPVYHVIMDTDRAEWRYYWSNLYDVVTDDYPPVFFWSGKNDTILPLMDADLQSPALEQALQDHDIPYRRILFDNAPHGIGTGNGTDAEGWLKTAVQFWEEQTK
;
A
#
# COMPACT_ATOMS: atom_id res chain seq x y z
N MET A 1 -48.30 45.61 7.72
CA MET A 1 -47.31 45.27 8.74
C MET A 1 -47.40 43.77 9.21
N LYS A 2 -48.57 43.26 9.65
CA LYS A 2 -48.68 41.86 10.14
C LYS A 2 -48.34 40.77 9.11
N GLN A 3 -48.63 40.97 7.81
CA GLN A 3 -48.28 39.98 6.76
C GLN A 3 -46.78 39.96 6.37
N ALA A 4 -46.08 41.08 6.56
CA ALA A 4 -44.64 41.16 6.33
C ALA A 4 -43.84 40.47 7.44
N LEU A 5 -44.30 40.59 8.69
CA LEU A 5 -43.71 39.93 9.86
C LEU A 5 -43.90 38.39 9.80
N LEU A 6 -45.05 37.90 9.31
CA LEU A 6 -45.30 36.46 9.12
C LEU A 6 -44.43 35.84 8.01
N ARG A 7 -44.14 36.60 6.95
CA ARG A 7 -43.23 36.16 5.90
C ARG A 7 -41.76 36.11 6.32
N LEU A 8 -41.34 37.08 7.15
CA LEU A 8 -39.99 37.08 7.73
C LEU A 8 -39.81 35.95 8.76
N ALA A 9 -40.81 35.63 9.57
CA ALA A 9 -40.77 34.52 10.50
C ALA A 9 -40.75 33.14 9.77
N ALA A 10 -41.49 33.01 8.65
CA ALA A 10 -41.47 31.80 7.82
C ALA A 10 -40.12 31.61 7.08
N LEU A 11 -39.47 32.68 6.61
CA LEU A 11 -38.13 32.63 6.02
C LEU A 11 -37.07 32.29 7.07
N ALA A 12 -37.14 32.84 8.28
CA ALA A 12 -36.22 32.54 9.37
C ALA A 12 -36.35 31.08 9.86
N ALA A 13 -37.60 30.53 9.88
CA ALA A 13 -37.82 29.11 10.19
C ALA A 13 -37.31 28.18 9.10
N LEU A 14 -37.37 28.59 7.82
CA LEU A 14 -36.85 27.80 6.69
C LEU A 14 -35.32 27.80 6.62
N VAL A 15 -34.66 28.89 7.10
CA VAL A 15 -33.18 28.96 7.16
C VAL A 15 -32.63 28.24 8.39
N LEU A 16 -33.39 28.12 9.47
CA LEU A 16 -32.96 27.36 10.66
C LEU A 16 -33.09 25.83 10.50
N THR A 17 -33.88 25.34 9.52
CA THR A 17 -33.98 23.89 9.26
C THR A 17 -32.87 23.35 8.33
N LEU A 18 -32.02 24.24 7.78
CA LEU A 18 -30.92 23.84 6.87
C LEU A 18 -29.53 23.75 7.52
N ALA A 19 -29.44 23.93 8.83
CA ALA A 19 -28.17 23.88 9.57
C ALA A 19 -28.23 22.95 10.79
N LEU A 20 -28.86 21.79 10.65
CA LEU A 20 -28.47 20.68 11.50
C LEU A 20 -27.13 20.19 10.97
N PRO A 21 -26.06 20.17 11.80
CA PRO A 21 -24.86 19.46 11.40
C PRO A 21 -25.31 18.02 11.06
N ALA A 22 -24.98 17.55 9.86
CA ALA A 22 -25.15 16.13 9.54
C ALA A 22 -24.52 15.37 10.72
N ALA A 23 -25.33 14.69 11.52
CA ALA A 23 -24.81 13.84 12.58
C ALA A 23 -23.79 12.93 11.88
N ALA A 24 -22.53 13.02 12.28
CA ALA A 24 -21.47 12.21 11.69
C ALA A 24 -21.96 10.77 11.74
N GLN A 25 -22.26 10.21 10.58
CA GLN A 25 -22.81 8.87 10.49
C GLN A 25 -21.77 7.95 11.12
N GLN A 26 -22.14 7.20 12.15
CA GLN A 26 -21.18 6.32 12.81
C GLN A 26 -20.59 5.36 11.77
N PRO A 27 -19.29 5.09 11.83
CA PRO A 27 -18.64 4.20 10.86
C PRO A 27 -19.32 2.83 10.86
N GLU A 28 -19.65 2.33 9.69
CA GLU A 28 -20.34 1.04 9.56
C GLU A 28 -19.42 -0.15 9.79
N ILE A 29 -18.14 0.01 9.48
CA ILE A 29 -17.09 -0.95 9.81
C ILE A 29 -16.41 -0.45 11.07
N THR A 30 -16.35 -1.32 12.08
CA THR A 30 -15.71 -1.07 13.37
C THR A 30 -14.75 -2.20 13.68
N ARG A 31 -13.90 -2.04 14.69
CA ARG A 31 -13.00 -3.11 15.17
C ARG A 31 -13.74 -4.39 15.55
N GLN A 32 -15.02 -4.30 15.93
CA GLN A 32 -15.84 -5.41 16.42
C GLN A 32 -16.58 -6.15 15.29
N ILE A 33 -16.49 -5.69 14.04
CA ILE A 33 -17.08 -6.44 12.93
C ILE A 33 -16.35 -7.76 12.74
N THR A 34 -17.08 -8.87 12.53
CA THR A 34 -16.46 -10.14 12.21
C THR A 34 -15.99 -10.19 10.74
N LEU A 35 -15.00 -11.05 10.44
CA LEU A 35 -14.53 -11.24 9.08
C LEU A 35 -15.67 -11.64 8.13
N ARG A 36 -16.61 -12.47 8.61
CA ARG A 36 -17.81 -12.86 7.87
C ARG A 36 -18.70 -11.67 7.52
N GLN A 37 -18.99 -10.80 8.49
CA GLN A 37 -19.78 -9.59 8.27
C GLN A 37 -19.07 -8.60 7.34
N LEU A 38 -17.75 -8.46 7.49
CA LEU A 38 -16.94 -7.61 6.63
C LEU A 38 -17.02 -8.07 5.17
N ARG A 39 -16.85 -9.38 4.91
CA ARG A 39 -17.00 -9.95 3.56
C ARG A 39 -18.36 -9.63 2.95
N GLN A 40 -19.43 -9.74 3.73
CA GLN A 40 -20.78 -9.42 3.26
C GLN A 40 -20.94 -7.94 2.93
N LYS A 41 -20.38 -7.05 3.75
CA LYS A 41 -20.45 -5.60 3.51
C LYS A 41 -19.67 -5.15 2.28
N LEU A 42 -18.50 -5.73 2.04
CA LEU A 42 -17.61 -5.36 0.95
C LEU A 42 -17.86 -6.16 -0.35
N ALA A 43 -18.77 -7.13 -0.34
CA ALA A 43 -19.02 -8.05 -1.46
C ALA A 43 -19.38 -7.37 -2.79
N HIS A 44 -19.99 -6.18 -2.74
CA HIS A 44 -20.46 -5.46 -3.93
C HIS A 44 -19.48 -4.41 -4.44
N SER A 45 -18.45 -4.07 -3.65
CA SER A 45 -17.54 -2.98 -3.96
C SER A 45 -16.41 -3.33 -4.94
N GLY A 46 -16.33 -4.58 -5.41
CA GLY A 46 -15.12 -5.08 -6.09
C GLY A 46 -13.94 -5.29 -5.14
N TYR A 47 -14.05 -4.82 -3.91
CA TYR A 47 -13.12 -5.01 -2.81
C TYR A 47 -13.24 -6.42 -2.18
N TYR A 48 -14.10 -7.24 -2.76
CA TYR A 48 -14.34 -8.61 -2.31
C TYR A 48 -13.07 -9.47 -2.36
N THR A 49 -12.22 -9.26 -3.36
CA THR A 49 -10.94 -9.93 -3.46
C THR A 49 -10.03 -9.61 -2.29
N TYR A 50 -10.10 -8.40 -1.76
CA TYR A 50 -9.41 -7.99 -0.55
C TYR A 50 -9.84 -8.81 0.68
N CYS A 51 -11.14 -9.08 0.81
CA CYS A 51 -11.67 -9.92 1.87
C CYS A 51 -11.47 -11.42 1.64
N LYS A 52 -11.21 -11.84 0.39
CA LYS A 52 -10.91 -13.24 0.05
C LYS A 52 -9.67 -13.75 0.77
N GLU A 53 -8.76 -12.85 1.10
CA GLU A 53 -7.50 -13.15 1.80
C GLU A 53 -7.64 -13.21 3.32
N LEU A 54 -8.67 -12.62 3.89
CA LEU A 54 -8.96 -12.72 5.30
C LEU A 54 -9.15 -14.16 5.78
N THR A 55 -9.33 -15.08 4.85
CA THR A 55 -9.48 -16.49 5.16
C THR A 55 -8.70 -17.35 4.16
N PRO A 56 -7.35 -17.28 4.15
CA PRO A 56 -6.54 -17.98 3.15
C PRO A 56 -6.82 -19.48 3.07
N LEU A 57 -7.45 -20.05 4.11
CA LEU A 57 -7.76 -21.46 4.20
C LEU A 57 -9.27 -21.72 4.35
N GLU A 58 -10.13 -20.71 4.22
CA GLU A 58 -11.59 -20.82 4.49
C GLU A 58 -11.91 -21.48 5.85
N ILE A 59 -11.02 -21.30 6.83
CA ILE A 59 -11.19 -21.92 8.15
C ILE A 59 -12.39 -21.26 8.83
N PRO A 60 -13.51 -21.98 9.02
CA PRO A 60 -14.76 -21.38 9.50
C PRO A 60 -14.61 -20.65 10.84
N VAL A 61 -13.74 -21.14 11.72
CA VAL A 61 -13.49 -20.56 13.04
C VAL A 61 -12.85 -19.16 12.98
N TRP A 62 -12.18 -18.80 11.89
CA TRP A 62 -11.61 -17.48 11.75
C TRP A 62 -12.65 -16.45 11.26
N GLN A 63 -13.66 -16.91 10.54
CA GLN A 63 -14.70 -16.02 10.01
C GLN A 63 -15.52 -15.33 11.11
N ASP A 64 -15.58 -15.91 12.29
CA ASP A 64 -16.30 -15.35 13.43
C ASP A 64 -15.40 -14.51 14.36
N ARG A 65 -14.09 -14.37 14.03
CA ARG A 65 -13.20 -13.42 14.71
C ARG A 65 -13.53 -12.00 14.27
N THR A 66 -13.42 -11.07 15.22
CA THR A 66 -13.50 -9.63 14.92
C THR A 66 -12.19 -9.14 14.30
N LEU A 67 -12.22 -7.99 13.64
CA LEU A 67 -11.00 -7.35 13.11
C LEU A 67 -9.96 -7.15 14.23
N GLU A 68 -10.39 -6.73 15.41
CA GLU A 68 -9.51 -6.54 16.57
C GLU A 68 -8.82 -7.83 17.03
N GLN A 69 -9.49 -8.97 16.86
CA GLN A 69 -8.93 -10.29 17.19
C GLN A 69 -8.02 -10.86 16.10
N TYR A 70 -8.18 -10.38 14.87
CA TYR A 70 -7.48 -10.86 13.69
C TYR A 70 -6.25 -10.02 13.36
N MET A 71 -6.38 -8.71 13.36
CA MET A 71 -5.35 -7.77 12.91
C MET A 71 -4.38 -7.36 14.03
N ASN A 72 -3.21 -6.91 13.62
CA ASN A 72 -2.28 -6.25 14.52
C ASN A 72 -2.93 -4.98 15.11
N LYS A 73 -2.77 -4.77 16.41
CA LYS A 73 -3.31 -3.61 17.14
C LYS A 73 -2.80 -2.26 16.60
N THR A 74 -1.61 -2.25 16.04
CA THR A 74 -1.01 -1.04 15.44
C THR A 74 -1.64 -0.65 14.10
N LEU A 75 -2.39 -1.54 13.46
CA LEU A 75 -2.92 -1.40 12.11
C LEU A 75 -4.44 -1.31 12.05
N VAL A 76 -5.14 -1.92 13.01
CA VAL A 76 -6.59 -2.15 12.93
C VAL A 76 -7.40 -0.86 12.75
N ASP A 77 -7.02 0.24 13.41
CA ASP A 77 -7.77 1.49 13.32
C ASP A 77 -7.69 2.12 11.94
N ASP A 78 -6.50 2.21 11.38
CA ASP A 78 -6.32 2.81 10.06
C ASP A 78 -6.88 1.89 8.98
N SER A 79 -6.78 0.57 9.13
CA SER A 79 -7.44 -0.39 8.24
C SER A 79 -8.96 -0.26 8.28
N VAL A 80 -9.55 -0.05 9.46
CA VAL A 80 -10.99 0.24 9.61
C VAL A 80 -11.37 1.53 8.89
N LYS A 81 -10.56 2.60 9.01
CA LYS A 81 -10.78 3.85 8.25
C LYS A 81 -10.74 3.60 6.74
N ALA A 82 -9.72 2.88 6.25
CA ALA A 82 -9.62 2.55 4.83
C ALA A 82 -10.85 1.79 4.31
N MET A 83 -11.34 0.80 5.05
CA MET A 83 -12.52 0.04 4.68
C MET A 83 -13.80 0.89 4.66
N ASN A 84 -13.95 1.84 5.57
CA ASN A 84 -15.07 2.77 5.55
C ASN A 84 -14.97 3.73 4.36
N LEU A 85 -13.76 4.20 3.98
CA LEU A 85 -13.55 4.98 2.76
C LEU A 85 -13.95 4.18 1.50
N VAL A 86 -13.62 2.89 1.45
CA VAL A 86 -14.06 2.01 0.36
C VAL A 86 -15.58 1.96 0.26
N LEU A 87 -16.29 1.75 1.38
CA LEU A 87 -17.75 1.73 1.38
C LEU A 87 -18.36 3.07 0.95
N GLU A 88 -17.79 4.18 1.39
CA GLU A 88 -18.25 5.52 1.02
C GLU A 88 -18.06 5.78 -0.48
N ASN A 89 -16.88 5.44 -1.00
CA ASN A 89 -16.57 5.58 -2.42
C ASN A 89 -17.49 4.71 -3.30
N ASP A 90 -17.68 3.44 -2.93
CA ASP A 90 -18.56 2.53 -3.67
C ASP A 90 -20.01 3.05 -3.71
N ARG A 91 -20.54 3.53 -2.58
CA ARG A 91 -21.87 4.17 -2.51
C ARG A 91 -22.00 5.45 -3.34
N SER A 92 -20.89 6.15 -3.48
CA SER A 92 -20.81 7.35 -4.32
C SER A 92 -20.62 7.02 -5.81
N GLY A 93 -20.64 5.73 -6.18
CA GLY A 93 -20.44 5.26 -7.55
C GLY A 93 -19.00 5.32 -8.03
N ILE A 94 -18.02 5.47 -7.12
CA ILE A 94 -16.61 5.44 -7.45
C ILE A 94 -16.13 3.99 -7.48
N ARG A 95 -15.62 3.55 -8.62
CA ARG A 95 -15.00 2.22 -8.74
C ARG A 95 -13.72 2.18 -7.91
N VAL A 96 -13.65 1.28 -6.94
CA VAL A 96 -12.53 1.19 -5.97
C VAL A 96 -11.51 0.12 -6.33
N ALA A 97 -11.85 -0.88 -7.13
CA ALA A 97 -10.95 -1.96 -7.53
C ALA A 97 -10.75 -1.98 -9.05
N TRP A 98 -9.49 -2.03 -9.49
CA TRP A 98 -9.11 -1.94 -10.90
C TRP A 98 -8.11 -3.03 -11.24
N ASN A 99 -8.42 -3.87 -12.23
CA ASN A 99 -7.46 -4.79 -12.78
C ASN A 99 -6.43 -4.02 -13.61
N VAL A 100 -5.15 -4.35 -13.46
CA VAL A 100 -4.06 -3.72 -14.22
C VAL A 100 -3.81 -4.40 -15.58
N TYR A 101 -4.28 -5.64 -15.73
CA TYR A 101 -4.16 -6.39 -16.96
C TYR A 101 -5.45 -6.30 -17.80
N PRO A 102 -5.34 -6.22 -19.14
CA PRO A 102 -6.49 -6.27 -20.03
C PRO A 102 -7.26 -7.59 -19.94
N GLU A 103 -8.54 -7.56 -20.21
CA GLU A 103 -9.42 -8.77 -20.19
C GLU A 103 -8.89 -9.92 -21.06
N GLN A 104 -8.26 -9.61 -22.19
CA GLN A 104 -7.68 -10.61 -23.08
C GLN A 104 -6.49 -11.36 -22.44
N GLU A 105 -5.65 -10.65 -21.67
CA GLU A 105 -4.53 -11.26 -20.94
C GLU A 105 -5.05 -12.09 -19.77
N ILE A 106 -6.06 -11.58 -19.05
CA ILE A 106 -6.73 -12.30 -17.95
C ILE A 106 -7.39 -13.59 -18.48
N ALA A 107 -8.09 -13.54 -19.63
CA ALA A 107 -8.70 -14.73 -20.24
C ALA A 107 -7.65 -15.80 -20.61
N ALA A 108 -6.48 -15.38 -21.05
CA ALA A 108 -5.36 -16.28 -21.38
C ALA A 108 -4.63 -16.82 -20.14
N LYS A 109 -4.57 -16.04 -19.05
CA LYS A 109 -3.89 -16.38 -17.80
C LYS A 109 -4.72 -15.90 -16.61
N PRO A 110 -5.71 -16.70 -16.13
CA PRO A 110 -6.70 -16.25 -15.13
C PRO A 110 -6.12 -15.73 -13.80
N VAL A 111 -4.92 -16.15 -13.40
CA VAL A 111 -4.26 -15.64 -12.19
C VAL A 111 -3.99 -14.11 -12.25
N LEU A 112 -3.99 -13.52 -13.44
CA LEU A 112 -3.85 -12.06 -13.61
C LEU A 112 -5.08 -11.28 -13.14
N GLU A 113 -6.23 -11.92 -12.98
CA GLU A 113 -7.43 -11.31 -12.38
C GLU A 113 -7.17 -10.86 -10.93
N ASP A 114 -6.30 -11.56 -10.24
CA ASP A 114 -5.94 -11.25 -8.86
C ASP A 114 -4.99 -10.05 -8.73
N VAL A 115 -4.43 -9.54 -9.83
CA VAL A 115 -3.56 -8.35 -9.81
C VAL A 115 -4.41 -7.09 -9.94
N GLN A 116 -4.52 -6.35 -8.84
CA GLN A 116 -5.45 -5.23 -8.74
C GLN A 116 -4.84 -4.02 -8.06
N LEU A 117 -5.38 -2.85 -8.39
CA LEU A 117 -5.17 -1.60 -7.69
C LEU A 117 -6.44 -1.23 -6.91
N TYR A 118 -6.29 -0.96 -5.62
CA TYR A 118 -7.35 -0.41 -4.80
C TYR A 118 -7.20 1.11 -4.71
N TYR A 119 -8.22 1.83 -5.12
CA TYR A 119 -8.21 3.27 -5.35
C TYR A 119 -8.85 4.06 -4.22
N PHE A 120 -8.11 5.02 -3.69
CA PHE A 120 -8.53 5.96 -2.65
C PHE A 120 -8.36 7.39 -3.21
N PRO A 121 -9.41 7.96 -3.83
CA PRO A 121 -9.33 9.28 -4.45
C PRO A 121 -9.18 10.38 -3.43
N SER A 122 -8.29 11.34 -3.71
CA SER A 122 -8.21 12.58 -2.96
C SER A 122 -9.06 13.68 -3.61
N ASN A 123 -9.53 14.61 -2.79
CA ASN A 123 -10.17 15.85 -3.25
C ASN A 123 -9.14 16.98 -3.49
N GLN A 124 -7.86 16.75 -3.24
CA GLN A 124 -6.82 17.75 -3.49
C GLN A 124 -6.43 17.79 -4.98
N MET A 125 -6.19 18.99 -5.48
CA MET A 125 -6.07 19.28 -6.91
C MET A 125 -4.63 19.22 -7.45
N ASP A 126 -3.62 18.86 -6.63
CA ASP A 126 -2.23 18.89 -7.07
C ASP A 126 -1.82 17.68 -7.91
N GLY A 127 -2.63 16.63 -7.91
CA GLY A 127 -2.45 15.43 -8.72
C GLY A 127 -1.34 14.49 -8.23
N ARG A 128 -0.67 14.78 -7.11
CA ARG A 128 0.34 13.85 -6.54
C ARG A 128 -0.34 12.60 -5.99
N TYR A 129 0.30 11.45 -6.17
CA TYR A 129 -0.22 10.18 -5.69
C TYR A 129 0.86 9.30 -5.08
N ALA A 130 0.44 8.37 -4.25
CA ALA A 130 1.26 7.31 -3.72
C ALA A 130 0.76 5.95 -4.18
N LEU A 131 1.68 5.08 -4.59
CA LEU A 131 1.42 3.67 -4.85
C LEU A 131 2.00 2.86 -3.68
N VAL A 132 1.12 2.21 -2.93
CA VAL A 132 1.48 1.38 -1.79
C VAL A 132 1.74 -0.04 -2.26
N VAL A 133 2.92 -0.57 -1.90
CA VAL A 133 3.39 -1.92 -2.19
C VAL A 133 3.53 -2.66 -0.86
N PRO A 134 2.49 -3.36 -0.40
CA PRO A 134 2.51 -4.06 0.88
C PRO A 134 3.49 -5.24 0.85
N GLY A 135 3.93 -5.67 2.03
CA GLY A 135 4.69 -6.90 2.18
C GLY A 135 3.84 -8.14 1.90
N ASN A 136 4.50 -9.26 1.77
CA ASN A 136 3.84 -10.55 1.76
C ASN A 136 4.44 -11.44 2.86
N ALA A 137 3.62 -11.94 3.74
CA ALA A 137 4.05 -12.92 4.74
C ALA A 137 4.25 -14.31 4.12
N SER A 138 4.93 -14.38 2.96
CA SER A 138 5.23 -15.57 2.16
C SER A 138 4.07 -16.23 1.41
N THR A 139 2.83 -15.86 1.62
CA THR A 139 1.69 -16.49 0.93
C THR A 139 0.72 -15.52 0.30
N ILE A 140 0.55 -14.32 0.87
CA ILE A 140 -0.44 -13.34 0.48
C ILE A 140 0.11 -11.96 0.76
N THR A 141 -0.20 -10.99 -0.10
CA THR A 141 0.16 -9.59 0.12
C THR A 141 -0.71 -8.99 1.25
N SER A 142 -0.11 -8.13 2.08
CA SER A 142 -0.77 -7.55 3.27
C SER A 142 -1.55 -6.29 2.93
N GLU A 143 -2.42 -6.38 1.89
CA GLU A 143 -3.12 -5.19 1.37
C GLU A 143 -4.06 -4.56 2.40
N MET A 144 -4.71 -5.37 3.22
CA MET A 144 -5.67 -4.88 4.20
C MET A 144 -4.99 -4.26 5.42
N GLU A 145 -3.89 -4.85 5.85
CA GLU A 145 -3.16 -4.42 7.03
C GLU A 145 -2.19 -3.28 6.67
N GLU A 146 -1.07 -3.59 6.04
CA GLU A 146 -0.07 -2.58 5.67
C GLU A 146 -0.59 -1.63 4.59
N GLY A 147 -1.22 -2.17 3.55
CA GLY A 147 -1.76 -1.40 2.43
C GLY A 147 -2.88 -0.46 2.86
N GLY A 148 -3.91 -0.98 3.52
CA GLY A 148 -5.08 -0.21 3.97
C GLY A 148 -4.72 0.83 5.01
N SER A 149 -3.90 0.47 6.01
CA SER A 149 -3.49 1.42 7.05
C SER A 149 -2.68 2.59 6.46
N ALA A 150 -1.75 2.32 5.55
CA ALA A 150 -1.00 3.37 4.86
C ALA A 150 -1.91 4.22 3.96
N ALA A 151 -2.85 3.59 3.25
CA ALA A 151 -3.79 4.31 2.39
C ALA A 151 -4.66 5.29 3.19
N ALA A 152 -5.15 4.89 4.37
CA ALA A 152 -5.91 5.79 5.24
C ALA A 152 -5.10 7.01 5.66
N GLN A 153 -3.87 6.83 6.15
CA GLN A 153 -3.02 7.94 6.59
C GLN A 153 -2.61 8.86 5.43
N LEU A 154 -2.24 8.31 4.27
CA LEU A 154 -1.89 9.10 3.09
C LEU A 154 -3.10 9.87 2.55
N HIS A 155 -4.29 9.27 2.56
CA HIS A 155 -5.52 9.93 2.19
C HIS A 155 -5.86 11.08 3.17
N GLU A 156 -5.70 10.89 4.48
CA GLU A 156 -5.84 11.96 5.48
C GLU A 156 -4.84 13.11 5.25
N LEU A 157 -3.64 12.83 4.74
CA LEU A 157 -2.66 13.82 4.31
C LEU A 157 -3.01 14.49 2.98
N GLY A 158 -4.06 14.02 2.29
CA GLY A 158 -4.61 14.64 1.09
C GLY A 158 -4.11 14.05 -0.23
N TYR A 159 -3.43 12.92 -0.23
CA TYR A 159 -2.96 12.27 -1.44
C TYR A 159 -3.98 11.30 -2.02
N THR A 160 -4.01 11.21 -3.35
CA THR A 160 -4.60 10.06 -4.03
C THR A 160 -3.72 8.84 -3.78
N VAL A 161 -4.32 7.71 -3.38
CA VAL A 161 -3.59 6.51 -3.03
C VAL A 161 -4.09 5.32 -3.83
N PHE A 162 -3.14 4.51 -4.28
CA PHE A 162 -3.40 3.19 -4.82
C PHE A 162 -2.68 2.15 -3.98
N VAL A 163 -3.34 1.04 -3.68
CA VAL A 163 -2.73 -0.12 -3.02
C VAL A 163 -2.64 -1.23 -4.04
N LEU A 164 -1.45 -1.73 -4.28
CA LEU A 164 -1.22 -2.81 -5.23
C LEU A 164 -1.40 -4.17 -4.56
N ARG A 165 -2.24 -5.00 -5.15
CA ARG A 165 -2.24 -6.44 -4.97
C ARG A 165 -1.48 -7.06 -6.14
N TYR A 166 -0.45 -7.84 -5.83
CA TYR A 166 0.43 -8.46 -6.82
C TYR A 166 0.60 -9.96 -6.58
N ARG A 167 1.00 -10.70 -7.60
CA ARG A 167 1.25 -12.13 -7.48
C ARG A 167 2.41 -12.39 -6.53
N SER A 168 2.19 -13.30 -5.59
CA SER A 168 3.16 -13.66 -4.56
C SER A 168 3.27 -15.17 -4.40
N PHE A 169 4.26 -15.65 -3.67
CA PHE A 169 4.50 -17.03 -3.33
C PHE A 169 4.46 -17.97 -4.56
N LEU A 170 3.56 -18.95 -4.63
CA LEU A 170 3.48 -19.91 -5.73
C LEU A 170 3.17 -19.27 -7.11
N ASN A 171 2.64 -18.06 -7.12
CA ASN A 171 2.32 -17.31 -8.33
C ASN A 171 3.39 -16.27 -8.70
N ALA A 172 4.51 -16.24 -7.95
CA ALA A 172 5.56 -15.24 -8.15
C ALA A 172 6.64 -15.64 -9.18
N GLY A 173 6.48 -16.80 -9.86
CA GLY A 173 7.39 -17.22 -10.92
C GLY A 173 7.51 -16.20 -12.07
N ASP A 174 8.55 -16.31 -12.90
CA ASP A 174 8.82 -15.43 -14.04
C ASP A 174 8.98 -13.94 -13.64
N ASN A 175 9.51 -13.66 -12.45
CA ASN A 175 9.57 -12.31 -11.87
C ASN A 175 8.19 -11.59 -11.80
N ALA A 176 7.13 -12.37 -11.64
CA ALA A 176 5.75 -11.88 -11.69
C ALA A 176 5.46 -10.69 -10.79
N PRO A 177 5.98 -10.59 -9.54
CA PRO A 177 5.76 -9.39 -8.72
C PRO A 177 6.30 -8.10 -9.35
N LEU A 178 7.47 -8.17 -9.96
CA LEU A 178 8.10 -7.02 -10.63
C LEU A 178 7.35 -6.65 -11.91
N GLU A 179 6.87 -7.65 -12.66
CA GLU A 179 5.98 -7.44 -13.81
C GLU A 179 4.67 -6.77 -13.38
N ASP A 180 4.06 -7.24 -12.29
CA ASP A 180 2.79 -6.67 -11.79
C ASP A 180 2.95 -5.23 -11.32
N LEU A 181 4.04 -4.89 -10.63
CA LEU A 181 4.32 -3.51 -10.24
C LEU A 181 4.56 -2.62 -11.47
N GLY A 182 5.33 -3.09 -12.45
CA GLY A 182 5.56 -2.38 -13.70
C GLY A 182 4.26 -2.12 -14.46
N ARG A 183 3.42 -3.13 -14.60
CA ARG A 183 2.08 -3.02 -15.22
C ARG A 183 1.16 -2.08 -14.44
N ALA A 184 1.22 -2.08 -13.12
CA ALA A 184 0.44 -1.15 -12.31
C ALA A 184 0.84 0.31 -12.58
N VAL A 185 2.14 0.61 -12.63
CA VAL A 185 2.61 1.98 -12.95
C VAL A 185 2.28 2.36 -14.39
N GLN A 186 2.39 1.44 -15.38
CA GLN A 186 1.93 1.68 -16.74
C GLN A 186 0.44 2.02 -16.77
N PHE A 187 -0.39 1.21 -16.12
CA PHE A 187 -1.84 1.44 -16.05
C PHE A 187 -2.16 2.82 -15.46
N LEU A 188 -1.50 3.22 -14.36
CA LEU A 188 -1.70 4.52 -13.76
C LEU A 188 -1.24 5.67 -14.67
N THR A 189 -0.15 5.48 -15.40
CA THR A 189 0.35 6.46 -16.37
C THR A 189 -0.61 6.64 -17.54
N GLU A 190 -1.13 5.55 -18.09
CA GLU A 190 -2.08 5.56 -19.22
C GLU A 190 -3.46 6.13 -18.82
N HIS A 191 -3.85 6.01 -17.56
CA HIS A 191 -5.15 6.47 -17.03
C HIS A 191 -5.02 7.69 -16.12
N ALA A 192 -3.92 8.46 -16.22
CA ALA A 192 -3.62 9.57 -15.32
C ALA A 192 -4.72 10.65 -15.31
N GLU A 193 -5.29 10.98 -16.48
CA GLU A 193 -6.40 11.93 -16.58
C GLU A 193 -7.65 11.42 -15.86
N GLN A 194 -7.99 10.14 -16.03
CA GLN A 194 -9.14 9.51 -15.38
C GLN A 194 -9.05 9.57 -13.85
N PHE A 195 -7.87 9.31 -13.30
CA PHE A 195 -7.61 9.35 -11.87
C PHE A 195 -7.25 10.74 -11.35
N ARG A 196 -7.12 11.74 -12.25
CA ARG A 196 -6.68 13.11 -11.94
C ARG A 196 -5.35 13.15 -11.21
N ILE A 197 -4.39 12.33 -11.66
CA ILE A 197 -3.04 12.24 -11.11
C ILE A 197 -2.00 12.71 -12.11
N ARG A 198 -0.82 13.08 -11.59
CA ARG A 198 0.39 13.33 -12.40
C ARG A 198 1.24 12.07 -12.40
N PRO A 199 1.60 11.53 -13.59
CA PRO A 199 2.40 10.32 -13.67
C PRO A 199 3.79 10.44 -13.05
N GLU A 200 4.36 11.66 -13.05
CA GLU A 200 5.71 11.93 -12.57
C GLU A 200 5.73 12.19 -11.05
N ASN A 201 6.88 11.95 -10.44
CA ASN A 201 7.16 12.29 -9.05
C ASN A 201 6.26 11.59 -8.03
N TYR A 202 5.66 10.44 -8.37
CA TYR A 202 4.87 9.66 -7.43
C TYR A 202 5.76 9.03 -6.34
N ALA A 203 5.17 8.74 -5.18
CA ALA A 203 5.83 7.97 -4.14
C ALA A 203 5.52 6.47 -4.27
N LEU A 204 6.54 5.63 -4.12
CA LEU A 204 6.37 4.21 -3.80
C LEU A 204 6.46 4.06 -2.28
N VAL A 205 5.37 3.68 -1.63
CA VAL A 205 5.30 3.39 -0.19
C VAL A 205 5.31 1.90 0.00
N ALA A 206 6.35 1.35 0.63
CA ALA A 206 6.55 -0.08 0.61
C ALA A 206 6.92 -0.66 1.98
N PHE A 207 6.53 -1.90 2.21
CA PHE A 207 6.66 -2.59 3.49
C PHE A 207 7.37 -3.93 3.32
N SER A 208 8.31 -4.26 4.22
CA SER A 208 8.91 -5.59 4.29
C SER A 208 9.44 -6.08 2.92
N SER A 209 8.97 -7.22 2.42
CA SER A 209 9.28 -7.74 1.08
C SER A 209 8.76 -6.86 -0.06
N GLY A 210 7.68 -6.08 0.16
CA GLY A 210 7.25 -5.04 -0.77
C GLY A 210 8.31 -3.95 -0.92
N GLY A 211 9.12 -3.71 0.12
CA GLY A 211 10.29 -2.83 0.05
C GLY A 211 11.37 -3.34 -0.90
N GLN A 212 11.64 -4.66 -0.90
CA GLN A 212 12.52 -5.25 -1.91
C GLN A 212 11.94 -5.05 -3.32
N LEU A 213 10.66 -5.36 -3.52
CA LEU A 213 10.01 -5.21 -4.82
C LEU A 213 10.07 -3.77 -5.34
N ALA A 214 9.73 -2.79 -4.49
CA ALA A 214 9.80 -1.37 -4.83
C ALA A 214 11.24 -0.91 -5.13
N GLY A 215 12.21 -1.41 -4.36
CA GLY A 215 13.61 -1.11 -4.58
C GLY A 215 14.16 -1.68 -5.88
N LEU A 216 13.81 -2.91 -6.24
CA LEU A 216 14.17 -3.48 -7.54
C LEU A 216 13.53 -2.71 -8.71
N PHE A 217 12.27 -2.29 -8.54
CA PHE A 217 11.59 -1.47 -9.55
C PHE A 217 12.21 -0.07 -9.69
N ALA A 218 12.80 0.46 -8.64
CA ALA A 218 13.46 1.76 -8.64
C ALA A 218 14.74 1.80 -9.50
N ASN A 219 15.35 0.66 -9.78
CA ASN A 219 16.44 0.56 -10.75
C ASN A 219 15.92 0.72 -12.19
N GLN A 220 16.62 1.50 -13.03
CA GLN A 220 16.20 1.78 -14.39
C GLN A 220 16.08 0.54 -15.27
N GLU A 221 17.08 -0.33 -15.23
CA GLU A 221 17.14 -1.50 -16.11
C GLU A 221 16.14 -2.59 -15.72
N LEU A 222 15.91 -2.75 -14.41
CA LEU A 222 14.99 -3.77 -13.89
C LEU A 222 13.53 -3.30 -13.86
N GLY A 223 13.31 -2.01 -13.60
CA GLY A 223 12.00 -1.45 -13.30
C GLY A 223 11.57 -0.33 -14.24
N TRP A 224 11.52 0.90 -13.75
CA TRP A 224 10.83 2.00 -14.43
C TRP A 224 11.27 2.21 -15.90
N GLY A 225 12.54 2.08 -16.23
CA GLY A 225 13.01 2.20 -17.61
C GLY A 225 12.58 1.01 -18.47
N ARG A 226 12.65 -0.23 -17.94
CA ARG A 226 12.20 -1.44 -18.64
C ARG A 226 10.72 -1.36 -19.02
N PHE A 227 9.89 -0.79 -18.16
CA PHE A 227 8.45 -0.62 -18.41
C PHE A 227 8.10 0.67 -19.14
N ASN A 228 9.11 1.50 -19.46
CA ASN A 228 8.92 2.80 -20.12
C ASN A 228 7.90 3.70 -19.38
N VAL A 229 8.06 3.80 -18.07
CA VAL A 229 7.23 4.62 -17.18
C VAL A 229 8.09 5.66 -16.47
N PRO A 230 7.50 6.73 -15.91
CA PRO A 230 8.24 7.71 -15.14
C PRO A 230 8.95 7.10 -13.94
N LYS A 231 10.15 7.61 -13.63
CA LYS A 231 10.89 7.27 -12.41
C LYS A 231 10.09 7.70 -11.18
N PRO A 232 10.04 6.88 -10.10
CA PRO A 232 9.46 7.31 -8.82
C PRO A 232 10.14 8.58 -8.31
N GLY A 233 9.36 9.49 -7.71
CA GLY A 233 9.89 10.68 -7.05
C GLY A 233 10.63 10.36 -5.75
N ALA A 234 10.18 9.31 -5.03
CA ALA A 234 10.85 8.77 -3.86
C ALA A 234 10.37 7.35 -3.53
N LEU A 235 11.23 6.58 -2.83
CA LEU A 235 10.87 5.36 -2.11
C LEU A 235 10.68 5.69 -0.64
N LEU A 236 9.56 5.27 -0.05
CA LEU A 236 9.22 5.45 1.36
C LEU A 236 9.01 4.07 1.97
N MET A 237 10.03 3.52 2.64
CA MET A 237 10.04 2.11 3.02
C MET A 237 10.03 1.89 4.52
N ALA A 238 9.18 0.98 4.98
CA ALA A 238 9.15 0.51 6.35
C ALA A 238 9.79 -0.88 6.44
N TYR A 239 10.78 -1.03 7.30
CA TYR A 239 11.49 -2.31 7.54
C TYR A 239 11.74 -3.12 6.26
N PRO A 240 12.31 -2.51 5.18
CA PRO A 240 12.45 -3.21 3.90
C PRO A 240 13.38 -4.40 4.03
N VAL A 241 13.05 -5.50 3.35
CA VAL A 241 13.97 -6.62 3.17
C VAL A 241 14.95 -6.24 2.07
N ALA A 242 16.23 -6.11 2.41
CA ALA A 242 17.28 -5.80 1.44
C ALA A 242 17.99 -7.04 0.89
N ASN A 243 17.91 -8.16 1.60
CA ASN A 243 18.54 -9.42 1.23
C ASN A 243 17.73 -10.62 1.70
N PHE A 244 17.36 -11.50 0.77
CA PHE A 244 16.66 -12.77 1.05
C PHE A 244 17.56 -14.01 0.96
N SER A 245 18.85 -13.86 0.73
CA SER A 245 19.75 -14.97 0.39
C SER A 245 19.75 -16.10 1.42
N VAL A 246 19.56 -15.80 2.70
CA VAL A 246 19.47 -16.80 3.76
C VAL A 246 18.28 -17.75 3.61
N LEU A 247 17.19 -17.30 2.99
CA LEU A 247 16.02 -18.11 2.73
C LEU A 247 16.11 -18.95 1.45
N LYS A 248 17.13 -18.70 0.62
CA LYS A 248 17.33 -19.39 -0.67
C LYS A 248 17.27 -20.92 -0.55
N PRO A 249 17.93 -21.59 0.44
CA PRO A 249 17.87 -23.04 0.55
C PRO A 249 16.45 -23.58 0.81
N VAL A 250 15.65 -22.84 1.58
CA VAL A 250 14.27 -23.23 1.91
C VAL A 250 13.38 -23.09 0.68
N TYR A 251 13.49 -21.98 -0.02
CA TYR A 251 12.71 -21.73 -1.24
C TYR A 251 13.11 -22.66 -2.38
N HIS A 252 14.40 -23.00 -2.48
CA HIS A 252 14.88 -23.97 -3.46
C HIS A 252 14.18 -25.33 -3.33
N VAL A 253 14.02 -25.82 -2.12
CA VAL A 253 13.32 -27.11 -1.86
C VAL A 253 11.81 -27.03 -2.17
N ILE A 254 11.19 -25.88 -1.93
CA ILE A 254 9.73 -25.72 -2.06
C ILE A 254 9.32 -25.35 -3.49
N MET A 255 10.13 -24.54 -4.20
CA MET A 255 9.70 -23.84 -5.41
C MET A 255 10.63 -24.05 -6.61
N ASP A 256 11.64 -24.93 -6.53
CA ASP A 256 12.62 -25.15 -7.63
C ASP A 256 13.23 -23.83 -8.14
N THR A 257 13.87 -23.08 -7.23
CA THR A 257 14.37 -21.73 -7.47
C THR A 257 15.64 -21.63 -8.34
N ASP A 258 16.13 -22.74 -8.93
CA ASP A 258 17.23 -22.71 -9.88
C ASP A 258 16.84 -22.10 -11.22
N ARG A 259 15.56 -21.93 -11.46
CA ARG A 259 15.04 -21.27 -12.66
C ARG A 259 15.38 -19.79 -12.67
N ALA A 260 15.70 -19.27 -13.84
CA ALA A 260 15.99 -17.86 -14.05
C ALA A 260 14.83 -16.93 -13.63
N GLU A 261 13.60 -17.44 -13.67
CA GLU A 261 12.37 -16.76 -13.31
C GLU A 261 12.25 -16.37 -11.83
N TRP A 262 13.08 -16.99 -10.96
CA TRP A 262 13.12 -16.66 -9.55
C TRP A 262 14.25 -15.70 -9.16
N ARG A 263 15.00 -15.16 -10.11
CA ARG A 263 16.15 -14.27 -9.85
C ARG A 263 15.77 -13.03 -9.05
N TYR A 264 14.57 -12.53 -9.26
CA TYR A 264 14.04 -11.39 -8.51
C TYR A 264 14.17 -11.60 -6.99
N TYR A 265 13.81 -12.77 -6.46
CA TYR A 265 13.90 -13.05 -5.01
C TYR A 265 15.32 -13.05 -4.45
N TRP A 266 16.30 -13.25 -5.31
CA TRP A 266 17.71 -13.36 -4.91
C TRP A 266 18.53 -12.11 -5.22
N SER A 267 17.89 -11.08 -5.75
CA SER A 267 18.53 -9.79 -5.98
C SER A 267 18.55 -9.00 -4.68
N ASN A 268 19.74 -8.57 -4.27
CA ASN A 268 19.90 -7.71 -3.12
C ASN A 268 19.64 -6.25 -3.49
N LEU A 269 19.00 -5.49 -2.63
CA LEU A 269 18.74 -4.07 -2.92
C LEU A 269 20.01 -3.25 -3.07
N TYR A 270 21.03 -3.54 -2.28
CA TYR A 270 22.29 -2.82 -2.35
C TYR A 270 23.09 -3.07 -3.64
N ASP A 271 22.82 -4.15 -4.36
CA ASP A 271 23.48 -4.46 -5.65
C ASP A 271 22.80 -3.75 -6.84
N VAL A 272 21.61 -3.18 -6.65
CA VAL A 272 20.82 -2.55 -7.73
C VAL A 272 20.68 -1.04 -7.58
N VAL A 273 21.26 -0.45 -6.56
CA VAL A 273 21.37 1.01 -6.43
C VAL A 273 22.33 1.52 -7.51
N THR A 274 21.92 2.58 -8.21
CA THR A 274 22.67 3.23 -9.28
C THR A 274 22.62 4.74 -9.10
N ASP A 275 23.48 5.50 -9.79
CA ASP A 275 23.57 6.96 -9.67
C ASP A 275 22.27 7.69 -10.02
N ASP A 276 21.37 7.06 -10.77
CA ASP A 276 20.06 7.59 -11.14
C ASP A 276 18.90 7.05 -10.27
N TYR A 277 19.23 6.34 -9.18
CA TYR A 277 18.23 5.81 -8.25
C TYR A 277 17.40 6.95 -7.62
N PRO A 278 16.09 6.76 -7.35
CA PRO A 278 15.30 7.81 -6.69
C PRO A 278 15.72 8.02 -5.23
N PRO A 279 15.41 9.18 -4.63
CA PRO A 279 15.60 9.42 -3.21
C PRO A 279 14.89 8.36 -2.33
N VAL A 280 15.51 8.00 -1.20
CA VAL A 280 15.04 6.91 -0.34
C VAL A 280 14.85 7.36 1.11
N PHE A 281 13.63 7.23 1.61
CA PHE A 281 13.34 7.24 3.04
C PHE A 281 13.11 5.80 3.50
N PHE A 282 13.78 5.37 4.57
CA PHE A 282 13.50 4.05 5.13
C PHE A 282 13.76 4.00 6.64
N TRP A 283 13.10 3.05 7.28
CA TRP A 283 13.32 2.80 8.69
C TRP A 283 13.35 1.31 9.01
N SER A 284 13.97 0.97 10.14
CA SER A 284 13.94 -0.35 10.77
C SER A 284 13.85 -0.18 12.28
N GLY A 285 13.48 -1.25 12.99
CA GLY A 285 13.41 -1.24 14.44
C GLY A 285 14.47 -2.13 15.08
N LYS A 286 14.97 -1.75 16.25
CA LYS A 286 15.89 -2.60 17.05
C LYS A 286 15.20 -3.86 17.58
N ASN A 287 13.88 -3.81 17.74
CA ASN A 287 13.04 -4.95 18.15
C ASN A 287 12.51 -5.78 16.98
N ASP A 288 12.99 -5.51 15.76
CA ASP A 288 12.70 -6.36 14.61
C ASP A 288 13.32 -7.75 14.84
N THR A 289 12.49 -8.78 14.78
CA THR A 289 12.92 -10.18 14.97
C THR A 289 13.01 -10.96 13.67
N ILE A 290 12.63 -10.35 12.55
CA ILE A 290 12.62 -10.98 11.22
C ILE A 290 13.89 -10.64 10.45
N LEU A 291 14.21 -9.34 10.30
CA LEU A 291 15.39 -8.91 9.54
C LEU A 291 16.70 -9.48 10.10
N PRO A 292 16.94 -9.55 11.42
CA PRO A 292 18.16 -10.16 11.95
C PRO A 292 18.31 -11.65 11.64
N LEU A 293 17.21 -12.38 11.44
CA LEU A 293 17.27 -13.79 11.00
C LEU A 293 17.79 -13.93 9.56
N MET A 294 17.77 -12.84 8.79
CA MET A 294 18.24 -12.78 7.41
C MET A 294 19.56 -12.02 7.29
N ASP A 295 20.41 -12.07 8.32
CA ASP A 295 21.67 -11.34 8.42
C ASP A 295 21.47 -9.80 8.52
N ALA A 296 21.51 -9.31 9.76
CA ALA A 296 21.20 -7.89 10.06
C ALA A 296 22.10 -6.91 9.32
N ASP A 297 23.38 -7.24 9.09
CA ASP A 297 24.35 -6.36 8.42
C ASP A 297 24.07 -6.24 6.92
N LEU A 298 23.46 -7.27 6.33
CA LEU A 298 23.05 -7.30 4.92
C LEU A 298 21.64 -6.71 4.67
N GLN A 299 21.00 -6.15 5.69
CA GLN A 299 19.71 -5.48 5.56
C GLN A 299 19.89 -3.94 5.46
N SER A 300 19.31 -3.20 6.39
CA SER A 300 19.36 -1.73 6.38
C SER A 300 20.77 -1.12 6.33
N PRO A 301 21.81 -1.68 7.02
CA PRO A 301 23.16 -1.14 6.91
C PRO A 301 23.74 -1.25 5.50
N ALA A 302 23.59 -2.39 4.83
CA ALA A 302 24.10 -2.57 3.47
C ALA A 302 23.38 -1.66 2.45
N LEU A 303 22.07 -1.49 2.60
CA LEU A 303 21.31 -0.56 1.76
C LEU A 303 21.78 0.89 1.98
N GLU A 304 21.97 1.30 3.23
CA GLU A 304 22.48 2.65 3.54
C GLU A 304 23.85 2.90 2.91
N GLN A 305 24.77 1.95 2.99
CA GLN A 305 26.08 2.06 2.37
C GLN A 305 25.99 2.21 0.85
N ALA A 306 25.16 1.42 0.19
CA ALA A 306 24.97 1.52 -1.27
C ALA A 306 24.41 2.90 -1.68
N LEU A 307 23.45 3.44 -0.92
CA LEU A 307 22.91 4.78 -1.18
C LEU A 307 23.99 5.86 -1.01
N GLN A 308 24.90 5.72 -0.03
CA GLN A 308 26.03 6.61 0.16
C GLN A 308 27.04 6.51 -0.98
N ASP A 309 27.37 5.30 -1.41
CA ASP A 309 28.36 5.04 -2.48
C ASP A 309 27.94 5.64 -3.83
N HIS A 310 26.61 5.81 -4.05
CA HIS A 310 26.00 6.40 -5.24
C HIS A 310 25.50 7.83 -5.05
N ASP A 311 25.82 8.49 -3.93
CA ASP A 311 25.38 9.87 -3.61
C ASP A 311 23.84 10.07 -3.69
N ILE A 312 23.05 9.02 -3.43
CA ILE A 312 21.59 9.09 -3.45
C ILE A 312 21.07 9.80 -2.20
N PRO A 313 20.20 10.82 -2.33
CA PRO A 313 19.56 11.46 -1.18
C PRO A 313 18.76 10.43 -0.38
N TYR A 314 19.07 10.28 0.90
CA TYR A 314 18.34 9.35 1.76
C TYR A 314 18.11 9.87 3.17
N ARG A 315 17.14 9.28 3.86
CA ARG A 315 16.94 9.43 5.30
C ARG A 315 16.64 8.06 5.90
N ARG A 316 17.48 7.64 6.85
CA ARG A 316 17.27 6.41 7.62
C ARG A 316 16.86 6.75 9.05
N ILE A 317 15.90 6.01 9.60
CA ILE A 317 15.53 6.05 11.01
C ILE A 317 15.65 4.64 11.59
N LEU A 318 16.25 4.56 12.78
CA LEU A 318 16.29 3.33 13.57
C LEU A 318 15.49 3.56 14.86
N PHE A 319 14.30 2.94 14.94
CA PHE A 319 13.44 3.03 16.10
C PHE A 319 13.87 2.06 17.21
N ASP A 320 13.72 2.46 18.47
CA ASP A 320 14.17 1.64 19.60
C ASP A 320 13.26 0.45 19.89
N ASN A 321 11.94 0.61 19.70
CA ASN A 321 10.94 -0.36 20.12
C ASN A 321 10.03 -0.87 19.00
N ALA A 322 10.25 -0.47 17.76
CA ALA A 322 9.43 -0.90 16.64
C ALA A 322 9.76 -2.35 16.23
N PRO A 323 8.81 -3.30 16.29
CA PRO A 323 8.98 -4.62 15.72
C PRO A 323 8.73 -4.63 14.22
N HIS A 324 8.96 -5.79 13.56
CA HIS A 324 8.61 -6.00 12.16
C HIS A 324 7.08 -6.09 11.95
N GLY A 325 6.59 -5.63 10.79
CA GLY A 325 5.19 -5.87 10.38
C GLY A 325 4.16 -4.97 11.09
N ILE A 326 4.57 -3.81 11.62
CA ILE A 326 3.67 -2.88 12.32
C ILE A 326 3.08 -1.79 11.40
N GLY A 327 3.40 -1.80 10.11
CA GLY A 327 2.84 -0.89 9.11
C GLY A 327 3.00 0.58 9.47
N THR A 328 1.91 1.27 9.79
CA THR A 328 1.89 2.68 10.19
C THR A 328 2.48 2.97 11.57
N GLY A 329 2.74 1.93 12.36
CA GLY A 329 3.45 2.04 13.65
C GLY A 329 2.65 2.67 14.78
N ASN A 330 1.33 2.79 14.67
CA ASN A 330 0.48 3.41 15.69
C ASN A 330 0.69 2.78 17.06
N GLY A 331 0.83 3.64 18.09
CA GLY A 331 1.08 3.19 19.47
C GLY A 331 2.51 2.70 19.74
N THR A 332 3.44 2.90 18.81
CA THR A 332 4.87 2.62 18.98
C THR A 332 5.70 3.89 18.79
N ASP A 333 7.01 3.81 18.96
CA ASP A 333 7.91 4.92 18.69
C ASP A 333 8.08 5.23 17.18
N ALA A 334 7.56 4.36 16.32
CA ALA A 334 7.47 4.60 14.88
C ALA A 334 6.19 5.36 14.46
N GLU A 335 5.27 5.69 15.38
CA GLU A 335 4.07 6.45 15.05
C GLU A 335 4.41 7.77 14.36
N GLY A 336 3.73 8.07 13.24
CA GLY A 336 3.96 9.28 12.45
C GLY A 336 5.15 9.20 11.47
N TRP A 337 5.80 8.06 11.33
CA TRP A 337 6.89 7.89 10.36
C TRP A 337 6.44 8.21 8.93
N LEU A 338 5.22 7.83 8.56
CA LEU A 338 4.71 8.03 7.20
C LEU A 338 4.55 9.53 6.86
N LYS A 339 4.10 10.34 7.82
CA LYS A 339 4.06 11.80 7.67
C LYS A 339 5.47 12.38 7.46
N THR A 340 6.45 11.90 8.21
CA THR A 340 7.85 12.32 8.06
C THR A 340 8.43 11.90 6.69
N ALA A 341 8.06 10.70 6.23
CA ALA A 341 8.46 10.21 4.92
C ALA A 341 7.83 11.02 3.77
N VAL A 342 6.56 11.41 3.91
CA VAL A 342 5.88 12.29 2.95
C VAL A 342 6.58 13.65 2.87
N GLN A 343 6.96 14.26 4.00
CA GLN A 343 7.72 15.51 4.00
C GLN A 343 9.05 15.36 3.26
N PHE A 344 9.76 14.25 3.45
CA PHE A 344 10.98 13.96 2.69
C PHE A 344 10.69 13.88 1.18
N TRP A 345 9.66 13.14 0.76
CA TRP A 345 9.25 13.06 -0.64
C TRP A 345 8.94 14.43 -1.23
N GLU A 346 8.16 15.25 -0.52
CA GLU A 346 7.84 16.63 -0.96
C GLU A 346 9.10 17.50 -1.09
N GLU A 347 10.09 17.34 -0.22
CA GLU A 347 11.37 18.05 -0.27
C GLU A 347 12.19 17.66 -1.52
N GLN A 348 12.15 16.39 -1.91
CA GLN A 348 12.91 15.87 -3.05
C GLN A 348 12.25 16.13 -4.42
N THR A 349 10.96 16.48 -4.45
CA THR A 349 10.17 16.65 -5.67
C THR A 349 9.61 18.06 -5.88
N LYS A 350 10.25 19.05 -5.26
CA LYS A 350 9.91 20.48 -5.40
C LYS A 350 10.18 21.03 -6.78
#